data_02d7f265f26d5de9c84e17edeb730d58
#
_entry.id   02d7f265f26d5de9c84e17edeb730d58
#
_cell.length_a   1.000
_cell.length_b   1.000
_cell.length_c   1.000
_cell.angle_alpha   90.00
_cell.angle_beta   90.00
_cell.angle_gamma   90.00
#
_symmetry.space_group_name_H-M   'P 1'
#
loop_
_entity.id
_entity.type
_entity.pdbx_description
1 polymer ?
#
loop_
_entity_poly.entity_id
_entity_poly.type
_entity_poly.pdbx_seq_one_letter_code
_entity_poly.pdbx_strand_id
1 'polypeptide(L)'
;MPKETKISSKNSNLHDAKKNKNDEFYTQLADIEKELRHYTEHFRDKIVFCNCDDPITSNFFKYFIINFKELKIKKLISACYIKEDYNLFNCEDKKISKGYFFEYNGKENEISQPSSEDIIYFKGDGDFRSKESIDLLKQSDIVVTNPPFSLFREYIAQLIEYKKKFLIIGNINAITYKEVFTLIKENKIWLGINMGRGISGFIVPECYDL
;
A
#
# COMPACT_ATOMS: atom_id res chain seq x y z
N MET A 1 48.67 -1.28 -11.15
CA MET A 1 47.81 -2.09 -10.29
C MET A 1 46.39 -1.62 -10.43
N PRO A 2 45.46 -2.41 -10.96
CA PRO A 2 44.06 -2.01 -11.11
C PRO A 2 43.36 -2.10 -9.75
N LYS A 3 42.55 -1.05 -9.44
CA LYS A 3 41.71 -1.02 -8.25
C LYS A 3 40.55 -2.01 -8.41
N GLU A 4 40.45 -2.94 -7.51
CA GLU A 4 39.30 -3.85 -7.39
C GLU A 4 38.05 -3.04 -7.05
N THR A 5 37.09 -3.02 -7.95
CA THR A 5 35.76 -2.51 -7.72
C THR A 5 35.00 -3.54 -6.85
N LYS A 6 34.80 -3.23 -5.58
CA LYS A 6 33.92 -4.01 -4.70
C LYS A 6 32.51 -3.97 -5.27
N ILE A 7 32.02 -5.09 -5.77
CA ILE A 7 30.62 -5.33 -6.07
C ILE A 7 29.91 -5.44 -4.72
N SER A 8 29.25 -4.37 -4.26
CA SER A 8 28.38 -4.44 -3.09
C SER A 8 27.17 -5.29 -3.45
N SER A 9 26.87 -6.29 -2.63
CA SER A 9 25.77 -7.22 -2.88
C SER A 9 24.44 -6.45 -2.85
N LYS A 10 23.56 -6.69 -3.84
CA LYS A 10 22.20 -6.12 -3.94
C LYS A 10 21.34 -6.27 -2.64
N ASN A 11 21.76 -7.11 -1.71
CA ASN A 11 21.05 -7.35 -0.45
C ASN A 11 21.39 -6.36 0.68
N SER A 12 22.52 -5.63 0.63
CA SER A 12 22.88 -4.67 1.67
C SER A 12 21.94 -3.46 1.66
N ASN A 13 21.59 -2.97 0.48
CA ASN A 13 20.73 -1.79 0.33
C ASN A 13 19.30 -2.03 0.82
N LEU A 14 18.77 -3.25 0.61
CA LEU A 14 17.47 -3.67 1.18
C LEU A 14 17.51 -3.79 2.72
N HIS A 15 18.64 -4.19 3.28
CA HIS A 15 18.83 -4.24 4.73
C HIS A 15 18.94 -2.83 5.35
N ASP A 16 19.55 -1.90 4.65
CA ASP A 16 19.70 -0.52 5.10
C ASP A 16 18.39 0.27 4.98
N ALA A 17 17.63 0.07 3.89
CA ALA A 17 16.27 0.59 3.74
C ALA A 17 15.34 0.08 4.86
N LYS A 18 15.45 -1.19 5.21
CA LYS A 18 14.69 -1.80 6.30
C LYS A 18 15.08 -1.25 7.68
N LYS A 19 16.39 -0.99 7.92
CA LYS A 19 16.90 -0.36 9.14
C LYS A 19 16.38 1.07 9.32
N ASN A 20 16.25 1.79 8.22
CA ASN A 20 15.79 3.17 8.20
C ASN A 20 14.26 3.29 8.14
N LYS A 21 13.51 2.15 8.16
CA LYS A 21 12.06 2.07 7.94
C LYS A 21 11.61 2.72 6.62
N ASN A 22 12.49 2.78 5.62
CA ASN A 22 12.22 3.28 4.28
C ASN A 22 11.89 2.08 3.39
N ASP A 23 10.79 1.39 3.65
CA ASP A 23 10.37 0.17 2.97
C ASP A 23 9.06 0.34 2.18
N GLU A 24 8.73 1.58 1.87
CA GLU A 24 7.63 1.93 0.95
C GLU A 24 8.13 1.86 -0.48
N PHE A 25 7.61 0.89 -1.23
CA PHE A 25 7.97 0.68 -2.64
C PHE A 25 6.71 0.78 -3.50
N TYR A 26 6.79 1.52 -4.60
CA TYR A 26 5.66 1.63 -5.52
C TYR A 26 5.58 0.43 -6.45
N THR A 27 4.47 -0.29 -6.37
CA THR A 27 4.17 -1.41 -7.28
C THR A 27 3.83 -0.88 -8.67
N GLN A 28 4.31 -1.54 -9.71
CA GLN A 28 4.00 -1.15 -11.08
C GLN A 28 2.54 -1.43 -11.43
N LEU A 29 1.91 -0.49 -12.17
CA LEU A 29 0.50 -0.60 -12.54
C LEU A 29 0.20 -1.90 -13.32
N ALA A 30 1.08 -2.30 -14.23
CA ALA A 30 0.91 -3.52 -15.01
C ALA A 30 0.86 -4.80 -14.15
N ASP A 31 1.62 -4.84 -13.05
CA ASP A 31 1.60 -5.97 -12.12
C ASP A 31 0.31 -5.98 -11.30
N ILE A 32 -0.19 -4.79 -10.92
CA ILE A 32 -1.48 -4.63 -10.24
C ILE A 32 -2.62 -5.11 -11.15
N GLU A 33 -2.68 -4.64 -12.38
CA GLU A 33 -3.70 -5.02 -13.37
C GLU A 33 -3.69 -6.52 -13.63
N LYS A 34 -2.50 -7.11 -13.79
CA LYS A 34 -2.32 -8.53 -14.03
C LYS A 34 -2.91 -9.40 -12.93
N GLU A 35 -2.78 -8.98 -11.67
CA GLU A 35 -3.32 -9.71 -10.52
C GLU A 35 -4.80 -9.36 -10.30
N LEU A 36 -5.16 -8.08 -10.23
CA LEU A 36 -6.50 -7.64 -9.84
C LEU A 36 -7.61 -8.04 -10.83
N ARG A 37 -7.29 -8.25 -12.11
CA ARG A 37 -8.25 -8.74 -13.10
C ARG A 37 -8.93 -10.07 -12.73
N HIS A 38 -8.32 -10.86 -11.85
CA HIS A 38 -8.87 -12.13 -11.38
C HIS A 38 -9.88 -11.96 -10.23
N TYR A 39 -10.02 -10.74 -9.68
CA TYR A 39 -10.82 -10.45 -8.49
C TYR A 39 -11.91 -9.41 -8.73
N THR A 40 -12.20 -9.04 -9.97
CA THR A 40 -13.10 -7.93 -10.34
C THR A 40 -14.49 -8.04 -9.68
N GLU A 41 -15.07 -9.23 -9.65
CA GLU A 41 -16.39 -9.48 -9.04
C GLU A 41 -16.40 -9.27 -7.50
N HIS A 42 -15.24 -9.34 -6.86
CA HIS A 42 -15.14 -9.11 -5.43
C HIS A 42 -15.24 -7.64 -5.04
N PHE A 43 -15.07 -6.72 -5.98
CA PHE A 43 -15.12 -5.27 -5.74
C PHE A 43 -16.51 -4.67 -5.94
N ARG A 44 -17.42 -5.39 -6.59
CA ARG A 44 -18.77 -4.93 -6.88
C ARG A 44 -19.53 -4.54 -5.63
N ASP A 45 -20.05 -3.32 -5.59
CA ASP A 45 -20.79 -2.72 -4.48
C ASP A 45 -20.04 -2.69 -3.14
N LYS A 46 -18.69 -2.67 -3.20
CA LYS A 46 -17.81 -2.67 -2.02
C LYS A 46 -17.16 -1.33 -1.79
N ILE A 47 -16.83 -1.09 -0.53
CA ILE A 47 -15.92 -0.02 -0.11
C ILE A 47 -14.51 -0.59 -0.13
N VAL A 48 -13.70 -0.13 -1.09
CA VAL A 48 -12.29 -0.53 -1.25
C VAL A 48 -11.42 0.45 -0.50
N PHE A 49 -10.45 -0.06 0.27
CA PHE A 49 -9.52 0.76 1.04
C PHE A 49 -8.06 0.41 0.69
N CYS A 50 -7.34 1.39 0.15
CA CYS A 50 -5.90 1.37 -0.08
C CYS A 50 -5.21 2.03 1.12
N ASN A 51 -5.00 1.26 2.19
CA ASN A 51 -4.67 1.78 3.52
C ASN A 51 -3.22 2.31 3.67
N CYS A 52 -2.32 1.90 2.79
CA CYS A 52 -0.90 2.32 2.82
C CYS A 52 -0.50 2.88 1.45
N ASP A 53 -1.40 3.57 0.79
CA ASP A 53 -1.22 4.05 -0.57
C ASP A 53 -1.59 5.52 -0.69
N ASP A 54 -0.61 6.33 -1.06
CA ASP A 54 -0.79 7.75 -1.32
C ASP A 54 -1.79 7.97 -2.47
N PRO A 55 -2.92 8.66 -2.28
CA PRO A 55 -3.89 8.90 -3.33
C PRO A 55 -3.35 9.74 -4.51
N ILE A 56 -2.22 10.43 -4.34
CA ILE A 56 -1.61 11.23 -5.41
C ILE A 56 -0.69 10.36 -6.28
N THR A 57 0.09 9.47 -5.69
CA THR A 57 1.17 8.76 -6.39
C THR A 57 0.93 7.27 -6.60
N SER A 58 0.15 6.62 -5.71
CA SER A 58 -0.02 5.17 -5.72
C SER A 58 -0.68 4.64 -7.00
N ASN A 59 -0.10 3.58 -7.54
CA ASN A 59 -0.68 2.87 -8.66
C ASN A 59 -1.88 2.00 -8.27
N PHE A 60 -2.04 1.60 -6.99
CA PHE A 60 -3.27 0.96 -6.52
C PHE A 60 -4.44 1.92 -6.58
N PHE A 61 -4.26 3.15 -6.08
CA PHE A 61 -5.28 4.17 -6.21
C PHE A 61 -5.62 4.45 -7.68
N LYS A 62 -4.60 4.65 -8.54
CA LYS A 62 -4.78 4.88 -9.98
C LYS A 62 -5.57 3.76 -10.65
N TYR A 63 -5.27 2.51 -10.35
CA TYR A 63 -6.02 1.37 -10.86
C TYR A 63 -7.50 1.45 -10.51
N PHE A 64 -7.81 1.66 -9.24
CA PHE A 64 -9.19 1.68 -8.78
C PHE A 64 -9.97 2.91 -9.23
N ILE A 65 -9.34 4.09 -9.32
CA ILE A 65 -10.02 5.29 -9.78
C ILE A 65 -10.39 5.19 -11.28
N ILE A 66 -9.46 4.68 -12.10
CA ILE A 66 -9.69 4.49 -13.54
C ILE A 66 -10.81 3.46 -13.79
N ASN A 67 -10.80 2.35 -13.05
CA ASN A 67 -11.75 1.24 -13.23
C ASN A 67 -12.97 1.35 -12.29
N PHE A 68 -13.18 2.47 -11.61
CA PHE A 68 -14.20 2.62 -10.57
C PHE A 68 -15.60 2.24 -11.06
N LYS A 69 -16.01 2.75 -12.22
CA LYS A 69 -17.33 2.50 -12.83
C LYS A 69 -17.45 1.06 -13.34
N GLU A 70 -16.41 0.54 -13.97
CA GLU A 70 -16.38 -0.82 -14.54
C GLU A 70 -16.47 -1.88 -13.43
N LEU A 71 -15.68 -1.71 -12.37
CA LEU A 71 -15.68 -2.59 -11.18
C LEU A 71 -16.92 -2.41 -10.31
N LYS A 72 -17.76 -1.38 -10.60
CA LYS A 72 -18.95 -1.02 -9.80
C LYS A 72 -18.65 -0.85 -8.33
N ILE A 73 -17.55 -0.19 -8.02
CA ILE A 73 -17.13 0.10 -6.65
C ILE A 73 -18.11 1.11 -6.02
N LYS A 74 -18.50 0.87 -4.79
CA LYS A 74 -19.37 1.78 -4.03
C LYS A 74 -18.62 3.02 -3.54
N LYS A 75 -17.41 2.84 -3.03
CA LYS A 75 -16.54 3.89 -2.51
C LYS A 75 -15.09 3.41 -2.55
N LEU A 76 -14.18 4.31 -2.91
CA LEU A 76 -12.74 4.12 -2.83
C LEU A 76 -12.19 5.04 -1.74
N ILE A 77 -11.37 4.49 -0.86
CA ILE A 77 -10.63 5.24 0.16
C ILE A 77 -9.15 4.94 -0.05
N SER A 78 -8.30 5.96 -0.01
CA SER A 78 -6.85 5.79 -0.03
C SER A 78 -6.23 6.65 1.05
N ALA A 79 -5.24 6.13 1.79
CA ALA A 79 -4.63 6.83 2.91
C ALA A 79 -3.11 6.76 2.85
N CYS A 80 -2.48 7.90 3.12
CA CYS A 80 -1.05 8.08 3.15
C CYS A 80 -0.56 8.35 4.57
N TYR A 81 0.45 7.59 4.97
CA TYR A 81 1.23 7.82 6.18
C TYR A 81 2.35 8.81 5.89
N ILE A 82 2.57 9.79 6.76
CA ILE A 82 3.66 10.74 6.67
C ILE A 82 4.54 10.61 7.91
N LYS A 83 5.81 10.24 7.70
CA LYS A 83 6.79 10.16 8.77
C LYS A 83 7.29 11.58 9.13
N GLU A 84 7.31 11.92 10.41
CA GLU A 84 7.75 13.25 10.89
C GLU A 84 9.18 13.62 10.45
N ASP A 85 10.06 12.64 10.30
CA ASP A 85 11.47 12.85 9.93
C ASP A 85 11.70 13.25 8.46
N TYR A 86 10.69 13.10 7.60
CA TYR A 86 10.81 13.40 6.17
C TYR A 86 10.94 14.89 5.85
N ASN A 87 10.64 15.75 6.83
CA ASN A 87 10.62 17.21 6.64
C ASN A 87 11.98 17.89 6.77
N LEU A 88 13.07 17.16 7.02
CA LEU A 88 14.34 17.81 7.38
C LEU A 88 15.25 18.15 6.19
N PHE A 89 15.06 17.58 5.00
CA PHE A 89 16.13 17.74 4.01
C PHE A 89 15.79 18.12 2.57
N ASN A 90 14.57 18.02 2.01
CA ASN A 90 14.44 18.23 0.55
C ASN A 90 13.12 18.68 -0.06
N CYS A 91 12.26 19.45 0.59
CA CYS A 91 11.19 20.13 -0.16
C CYS A 91 10.97 21.54 0.42
N GLU A 92 11.23 22.56 -0.42
CA GLU A 92 11.01 23.97 -0.10
C GLU A 92 9.53 24.36 0.09
N ASP A 93 8.59 23.43 -0.10
CA ASP A 93 7.16 23.70 -0.01
C ASP A 93 6.50 22.94 1.13
N LYS A 94 6.13 23.71 2.16
CA LYS A 94 5.15 23.44 3.24
C LYS A 94 5.28 22.11 4.00
N LYS A 95 5.66 22.21 5.27
CA LYS A 95 5.54 21.22 6.34
C LYS A 95 4.18 20.51 6.33
N ILE A 96 4.00 19.47 5.52
CA ILE A 96 2.92 18.53 5.71
C ILE A 96 3.45 17.48 6.69
N SER A 97 3.22 17.68 7.98
CA SER A 97 3.60 16.74 9.05
C SER A 97 2.46 15.78 9.42
N LYS A 98 1.35 15.81 8.67
CA LYS A 98 0.16 15.02 8.97
C LYS A 98 -0.12 14.06 7.84
N GLY A 99 -0.46 12.83 8.18
CA GLY A 99 -1.02 11.90 7.23
C GLY A 99 -2.33 12.43 6.65
N TYR A 100 -2.74 11.89 5.53
CA TYR A 100 -3.95 12.31 4.85
C TYR A 100 -4.62 11.13 4.12
N PHE A 101 -5.87 11.34 3.77
CA PHE A 101 -6.64 10.39 3.00
C PHE A 101 -7.55 11.09 1.99
N PHE A 102 -8.01 10.32 1.04
CA PHE A 102 -8.98 10.75 0.04
C PHE A 102 -10.10 9.72 -0.07
N GLU A 103 -11.33 10.20 -0.27
CA GLU A 103 -12.52 9.38 -0.45
C GLU A 103 -13.21 9.71 -1.77
N TYR A 104 -13.49 8.70 -2.58
CA TYR A 104 -14.22 8.86 -3.84
C TYR A 104 -15.45 7.96 -3.88
N ASN A 105 -16.59 8.54 -4.28
CA ASN A 105 -17.89 7.85 -4.32
C ASN A 105 -18.55 7.86 -5.71
N GLY A 106 -17.81 8.24 -6.74
CA GLY A 106 -18.29 8.26 -8.13
C GLY A 106 -19.22 9.42 -8.50
N LYS A 107 -19.44 10.41 -7.61
CA LYS A 107 -20.35 11.51 -7.87
C LYS A 107 -19.77 12.66 -8.70
N GLU A 108 -18.46 12.72 -8.79
CA GLU A 108 -17.76 13.75 -9.55
C GLU A 108 -17.37 13.21 -10.93
N ASN A 109 -17.51 14.06 -11.95
CA ASN A 109 -17.14 13.71 -13.30
C ASN A 109 -15.61 13.59 -13.40
N GLU A 110 -15.11 12.36 -13.66
CA GLU A 110 -13.75 12.04 -14.09
C GLU A 110 -12.62 12.65 -13.23
N ILE A 111 -12.53 12.27 -11.96
CA ILE A 111 -11.31 12.52 -11.18
C ILE A 111 -10.27 11.47 -11.60
N SER A 112 -9.26 11.91 -12.33
CA SER A 112 -8.07 11.09 -12.62
C SER A 112 -7.03 11.15 -11.50
N GLN A 113 -7.00 12.26 -10.77
CA GLN A 113 -6.14 12.50 -9.61
C GLN A 113 -6.81 13.48 -8.65
N PRO A 114 -6.78 13.24 -7.32
CA PRO A 114 -7.27 14.21 -6.34
C PRO A 114 -6.40 15.47 -6.36
N SER A 115 -7.03 16.63 -6.22
CA SER A 115 -6.35 17.89 -5.97
C SER A 115 -6.01 18.03 -4.48
N SER A 116 -5.19 19.02 -4.15
CA SER A 116 -4.88 19.32 -2.74
C SER A 116 -6.09 19.74 -1.91
N GLU A 117 -7.16 20.21 -2.57
CA GLU A 117 -8.42 20.62 -1.92
C GLU A 117 -9.33 19.43 -1.58
N ASP A 118 -9.16 18.31 -2.27
CA ASP A 118 -9.94 17.08 -2.08
C ASP A 118 -9.41 16.21 -0.93
N ILE A 119 -8.20 16.52 -0.45
CA ILE A 119 -7.49 15.74 0.56
C ILE A 119 -7.96 16.09 1.96
N ILE A 120 -8.20 15.06 2.77
CA ILE A 120 -8.60 15.19 4.16
C ILE A 120 -7.40 14.81 5.04
N TYR A 121 -6.96 15.74 5.90
CA TYR A 121 -5.82 15.48 6.80
C TYR A 121 -6.27 14.76 8.06
N PHE A 122 -5.49 13.75 8.47
CA PHE A 122 -5.57 13.18 9.79
C PHE A 122 -5.14 14.19 10.86
N LYS A 123 -5.52 13.96 12.10
CA LYS A 123 -4.95 14.71 13.24
C LYS A 123 -3.50 14.32 13.50
N GLY A 124 -3.18 13.04 13.26
CA GLY A 124 -1.87 12.44 13.39
C GLY A 124 -1.17 12.17 12.06
N ASP A 125 -0.22 11.25 12.08
CA ASP A 125 0.67 10.87 10.99
C ASP A 125 0.03 9.95 9.93
N GLY A 126 -1.16 9.40 10.20
CA GLY A 126 -1.84 8.46 9.30
C GLY A 126 -1.39 7.00 9.46
N ASP A 127 -0.66 6.66 10.52
CA ASP A 127 -0.29 5.27 10.79
C ASP A 127 -1.52 4.36 10.79
N PHE A 128 -1.44 3.21 10.12
CA PHE A 128 -2.57 2.27 9.98
C PHE A 128 -3.09 1.75 11.33
N ARG A 129 -2.29 1.84 12.40
CA ARG A 129 -2.65 1.49 13.77
C ARG A 129 -3.39 2.61 14.52
N SER A 130 -3.38 3.82 13.97
CA SER A 130 -4.04 4.95 14.60
C SER A 130 -5.56 4.73 14.67
N LYS A 131 -6.21 5.35 15.65
CA LYS A 131 -7.68 5.29 15.77
C LYS A 131 -8.38 5.77 14.51
N GLU A 132 -7.88 6.82 13.89
CA GLU A 132 -8.49 7.41 12.69
C GLU A 132 -8.39 6.45 11.50
N SER A 133 -7.22 5.85 11.27
CA SER A 133 -7.03 4.83 10.22
C SER A 133 -7.88 3.58 10.48
N ILE A 134 -7.99 3.15 11.74
CA ILE A 134 -8.87 2.03 12.13
C ILE A 134 -10.35 2.37 11.88
N ASP A 135 -10.77 3.61 12.09
CA ASP A 135 -12.15 4.01 11.84
C ASP A 135 -12.46 3.99 10.32
N LEU A 136 -11.50 4.33 9.46
CA LEU A 136 -11.60 4.09 8.00
C LEU A 136 -11.60 2.60 7.67
N LEU A 137 -10.73 1.82 8.30
CA LEU A 137 -10.68 0.36 8.12
C LEU A 137 -12.02 -0.27 8.45
N LYS A 138 -12.67 0.12 9.55
CA LYS A 138 -13.99 -0.41 9.93
C LYS A 138 -15.07 -0.18 8.87
N GLN A 139 -15.04 0.95 8.19
CA GLN A 139 -15.98 1.27 7.12
C GLN A 139 -15.77 0.44 5.86
N SER A 140 -14.54 -0.03 5.61
CA SER A 140 -14.19 -0.74 4.38
C SER A 140 -14.72 -2.17 4.39
N ASP A 141 -14.97 -2.71 3.21
CA ASP A 141 -15.31 -4.13 2.99
C ASP A 141 -14.06 -4.93 2.61
N ILE A 142 -13.16 -4.32 1.83
CA ILE A 142 -11.98 -4.98 1.29
C ILE A 142 -10.78 -4.02 1.30
N VAL A 143 -9.64 -4.51 1.74
CA VAL A 143 -8.37 -3.77 1.74
C VAL A 143 -7.49 -4.28 0.61
N VAL A 144 -7.00 -3.35 -0.23
CA VAL A 144 -6.07 -3.67 -1.32
C VAL A 144 -4.92 -2.67 -1.28
N THR A 145 -3.73 -3.12 -0.93
CA THR A 145 -2.61 -2.21 -0.65
C THR A 145 -1.25 -2.91 -0.68
N ASN A 146 -0.20 -2.11 -0.73
CA ASN A 146 1.17 -2.54 -0.47
C ASN A 146 1.59 -2.06 0.93
N PRO A 147 1.45 -2.89 1.98
CA PRO A 147 1.80 -2.48 3.33
C PRO A 147 3.32 -2.42 3.54
N PRO A 148 3.81 -1.65 4.53
CA PRO A 148 5.22 -1.65 4.90
C PRO A 148 5.67 -3.05 5.32
N PHE A 149 6.73 -3.56 4.68
CA PHE A 149 7.18 -4.96 4.87
C PHE A 149 7.71 -5.22 6.28
N SER A 150 8.25 -4.20 6.95
CA SER A 150 8.73 -4.30 8.34
C SER A 150 7.58 -4.55 9.32
N LEU A 151 6.38 -4.08 9.01
CA LEU A 151 5.17 -4.18 9.86
C LEU A 151 4.17 -5.23 9.36
N PHE A 152 4.56 -6.05 8.38
CA PHE A 152 3.67 -6.98 7.69
C PHE A 152 2.90 -7.92 8.62
N ARG A 153 3.54 -8.42 9.68
CA ARG A 153 2.89 -9.31 10.67
C ARG A 153 1.80 -8.59 11.44
N GLU A 154 2.08 -7.39 11.91
CA GLU A 154 1.12 -6.56 12.64
C GLU A 154 -0.05 -6.17 11.73
N TYR A 155 0.27 -5.84 10.47
CA TYR A 155 -0.74 -5.48 9.48
C TYR A 155 -1.72 -6.62 9.20
N ILE A 156 -1.24 -7.83 8.94
CA ILE A 156 -2.11 -9.01 8.75
C ILE A 156 -2.93 -9.28 10.01
N ALA A 157 -2.32 -9.21 11.19
CA ALA A 157 -3.03 -9.43 12.44
C ALA A 157 -4.22 -8.47 12.60
N GLN A 158 -4.02 -7.18 12.27
CA GLN A 158 -5.08 -6.19 12.27
C GLN A 158 -6.20 -6.53 11.27
N LEU A 159 -5.88 -6.90 10.03
CA LEU A 159 -6.88 -7.25 9.03
C LEU A 159 -7.75 -8.45 9.46
N ILE A 160 -7.13 -9.44 10.10
CA ILE A 160 -7.84 -10.61 10.64
C ILE A 160 -8.70 -10.22 11.85
N GLU A 161 -8.19 -9.41 12.77
CA GLU A 161 -8.92 -8.92 13.95
C GLU A 161 -10.21 -8.18 13.52
N TYR A 162 -10.08 -7.28 12.53
CA TYR A 162 -11.22 -6.54 12.00
C TYR A 162 -12.03 -7.30 10.93
N LYS A 163 -11.72 -8.60 10.71
CA LYS A 163 -12.43 -9.49 9.77
C LYS A 163 -12.54 -8.91 8.37
N LYS A 164 -11.48 -8.28 7.88
CA LYS A 164 -11.46 -7.70 6.55
C LYS A 164 -11.08 -8.72 5.49
N LYS A 165 -11.71 -8.62 4.32
CA LYS A 165 -11.18 -9.21 3.11
C LYS A 165 -9.99 -8.38 2.66
N PHE A 166 -8.96 -9.00 2.12
CA PHE A 166 -7.80 -8.25 1.67
C PHE A 166 -7.05 -8.93 0.52
N LEU A 167 -6.42 -8.10 -0.28
CA LEU A 167 -5.40 -8.48 -1.24
C LEU A 167 -4.20 -7.55 -1.04
N ILE A 168 -3.10 -8.08 -0.51
CA ILE A 168 -1.94 -7.28 -0.11
C ILE A 168 -0.66 -7.85 -0.69
N ILE A 169 0.28 -6.96 -1.00
CA ILE A 169 1.63 -7.36 -1.40
C ILE A 169 2.42 -7.77 -0.18
N GLY A 170 3.13 -8.88 -0.29
CA GLY A 170 4.01 -9.37 0.75
C GLY A 170 5.24 -10.06 0.18
N ASN A 171 6.29 -10.15 0.98
CA ASN A 171 7.43 -10.97 0.63
C ASN A 171 7.03 -12.45 0.64
N ILE A 172 7.48 -13.23 -0.34
CA ILE A 172 7.18 -14.68 -0.42
C ILE A 172 7.59 -15.43 0.86
N ASN A 173 8.64 -14.98 1.54
CA ASN A 173 9.06 -15.56 2.81
C ASN A 173 8.03 -15.38 3.93
N ALA A 174 7.04 -14.51 3.77
CA ALA A 174 5.97 -14.34 4.76
C ALA A 174 5.18 -15.63 5.00
N ILE A 175 5.11 -16.53 4.02
CA ILE A 175 4.49 -17.86 4.19
C ILE A 175 5.11 -18.69 5.31
N THR A 176 6.36 -18.42 5.67
CA THR A 176 7.09 -19.11 6.76
C THR A 176 6.84 -18.50 8.14
N TYR A 177 6.19 -17.33 8.20
CA TYR A 177 5.85 -16.73 9.49
C TYR A 177 4.76 -17.55 10.17
N LYS A 178 4.93 -17.84 11.46
CA LYS A 178 4.01 -18.68 12.22
C LYS A 178 2.55 -18.23 12.07
N GLU A 179 2.31 -16.93 12.16
CA GLU A 179 1.00 -16.32 12.07
C GLU A 179 0.39 -16.54 10.69
N VAL A 180 1.15 -16.28 9.63
CA VAL A 180 0.72 -16.41 8.23
C VAL A 180 0.49 -17.88 7.88
N PHE A 181 1.44 -18.76 8.23
CA PHE A 181 1.34 -20.20 7.97
C PHE A 181 0.10 -20.81 8.64
N THR A 182 -0.20 -20.41 9.85
CA THR A 182 -1.41 -20.86 10.56
C THR A 182 -2.67 -20.48 9.80
N LEU A 183 -2.76 -19.24 9.30
CA LEU A 183 -3.89 -18.78 8.50
C LEU A 183 -4.05 -19.54 7.18
N ILE A 184 -2.93 -19.85 6.51
CA ILE A 184 -2.93 -20.68 5.29
C ILE A 184 -3.43 -22.10 5.62
N LYS A 185 -2.89 -22.71 6.68
CA LYS A 185 -3.30 -24.06 7.14
C LYS A 185 -4.78 -24.15 7.48
N GLU A 186 -5.33 -23.07 8.06
CA GLU A 186 -6.73 -22.97 8.44
C GLU A 186 -7.65 -22.53 7.28
N ASN A 187 -7.11 -22.37 6.08
CA ASN A 187 -7.87 -21.95 4.90
C ASN A 187 -8.47 -20.53 5.02
N LYS A 188 -7.83 -19.66 5.79
CA LYS A 188 -8.30 -18.29 6.02
C LYS A 188 -7.69 -17.28 5.06
N ILE A 189 -6.50 -17.58 4.53
CA ILE A 189 -5.83 -16.76 3.51
C ILE A 189 -5.22 -17.66 2.44
N TRP A 190 -5.03 -17.06 1.24
CA TRP A 190 -4.44 -17.72 0.08
C TRP A 190 -3.33 -16.85 -0.50
N LEU A 191 -2.50 -17.46 -1.31
CA LEU A 191 -1.53 -16.74 -2.13
C LEU A 191 -2.22 -16.24 -3.40
N GLY A 192 -1.74 -15.11 -3.94
CA GLY A 192 -2.24 -14.57 -5.20
C GLY A 192 -2.02 -15.53 -6.38
N ILE A 193 -2.79 -15.35 -7.44
CA ILE A 193 -2.78 -16.22 -8.63
C ILE A 193 -1.41 -16.17 -9.32
N ASN A 194 -0.78 -14.99 -9.38
CA ASN A 194 0.51 -14.80 -10.03
C ASN A 194 1.71 -15.00 -9.07
N MET A 195 1.53 -15.78 -8.02
CA MET A 195 2.58 -16.05 -7.03
C MET A 195 3.92 -16.43 -7.66
N GLY A 196 5.00 -15.78 -7.20
CA GLY A 196 6.38 -16.06 -7.64
C GLY A 196 6.74 -15.55 -9.05
N ARG A 197 5.78 -15.06 -9.83
CA ARG A 197 5.96 -14.44 -11.14
C ARG A 197 5.24 -13.08 -11.23
N GLY A 198 4.75 -12.58 -10.08
CA GLY A 198 3.75 -11.52 -10.07
C GLY A 198 4.32 -10.12 -10.23
N ILE A 199 5.42 -9.82 -9.59
CA ILE A 199 5.95 -8.46 -9.52
C ILE A 199 7.27 -8.40 -10.25
N SER A 200 7.32 -7.59 -11.32
CA SER A 200 8.52 -7.40 -12.14
C SER A 200 9.56 -6.52 -11.44
N GLY A 201 9.13 -5.71 -10.49
CA GLY A 201 9.95 -4.82 -9.69
C GLY A 201 9.14 -3.73 -9.02
N PHE A 202 9.82 -2.94 -8.22
CA PHE A 202 9.23 -1.77 -7.56
C PHE A 202 9.87 -0.50 -8.09
N ILE A 203 9.09 0.58 -8.11
CA ILE A 203 9.61 1.93 -8.30
C ILE A 203 10.02 2.42 -6.91
N VAL A 204 11.29 2.76 -6.77
CA VAL A 204 11.84 3.32 -5.53
C VAL A 204 11.84 4.83 -5.66
N PRO A 205 11.31 5.58 -4.68
CA PRO A 205 11.39 7.04 -4.68
C PRO A 205 12.84 7.53 -4.77
N GLU A 206 13.08 8.60 -5.53
CA GLU A 206 14.42 9.18 -5.74
C GLU A 206 15.08 9.68 -4.43
N CYS A 207 14.27 9.95 -3.41
CA CYS A 207 14.76 10.37 -2.09
C CYS A 207 15.35 9.21 -1.25
N TYR A 208 15.30 7.98 -1.75
CA TYR A 208 15.95 6.84 -1.09
C TYR A 208 17.31 6.59 -1.72
N ASP A 209 18.38 6.92 -0.99
CA ASP A 209 19.74 6.51 -1.36
C ASP A 209 19.88 4.98 -1.23
N LEU A 210 19.89 4.29 -2.36
CA LEU A 210 20.08 2.85 -2.49
C LEU A 210 21.53 2.50 -2.83
#